data_6ccb6c2690c3bb327d03b80e33280a75
#
_entry.id   6ccb6c2690c3bb327d03b80e33280a75
#
_cell.length_a   1.000
_cell.length_b   1.000
_cell.length_c   1.000
_cell.angle_alpha   90.00
_cell.angle_beta   90.00
_cell.angle_gamma   90.00
#
_symmetry.space_group_name_H-M   'P 1'
#
loop_
_entity.id
_entity.type
_entity.pdbx_description
1 polymer ?
#
loop_
_entity_poly.entity_id
_entity_poly.type
_entity_poly.pdbx_seq_one_letter_code
_entity_poly.pdbx_strand_id
1 'polypeptide(L)'
;GDGWLTVEYPLQDTPAYRVGLKARDKILRIEDESTLNMDLQEAVSKLRGPVGDPVTITVDRESFDEPREFTIVRDKIRINPVSGELLEGGVGYIKIKGFHATTARDLETQLSTFKRANNGSIRGLVLDLRANPGGYLHQAIEVSDRFLNDGVIVVTVEEGRREEKRARSGNTEADYPIVVLINANSASASEIVAGALKNNQRAVIVGDRSFGKGSVQNLYPNGDDSRLKLTVAKYLTPGDRSIQSMGITPDIRLVPSIIDDGRYRKKVGEAEPLPVVSMYWTDRLSREEDLDAALHGLERQIDQASYEVRYLRI
;
A
#
# COMPACT_ATOMS: atom_id res chain seq x y z
N GLY A 1 -12.45 -3.69 22.69
CA GLY A 1 -11.19 -4.07 23.32
C GLY A 1 -11.28 -3.91 24.83
N ASP A 2 -10.29 -4.37 25.56
CA ASP A 2 -10.20 -4.34 27.02
C ASP A 2 -9.71 -2.99 27.57
N GLY A 3 -9.70 -1.96 26.75
CA GLY A 3 -9.33 -0.58 27.13
C GLY A 3 -7.83 -0.30 27.14
N TRP A 4 -6.98 -1.29 26.90
CA TRP A 4 -5.53 -1.11 26.84
C TRP A 4 -5.05 -0.74 25.45
N LEU A 5 -4.02 0.09 25.36
CA LEU A 5 -3.29 0.30 24.11
C LEU A 5 -2.58 -1.00 23.71
N THR A 6 -2.75 -1.40 22.47
CA THR A 6 -2.17 -2.65 21.96
C THR A 6 -1.29 -2.36 20.76
N VAL A 7 -0.10 -2.96 20.72
CA VAL A 7 0.80 -2.90 19.59
C VAL A 7 0.21 -3.75 18.45
N GLU A 8 -0.17 -3.14 17.36
CA GLU A 8 -0.64 -3.87 16.20
C GLU A 8 0.53 -4.65 15.58
N TYR A 9 1.60 -3.95 15.25
CA TYR A 9 2.92 -4.54 14.93
C TYR A 9 4.02 -3.47 15.03
N PRO A 10 5.21 -3.81 15.52
CA PRO A 10 6.34 -2.89 15.50
C PRO A 10 6.91 -2.78 14.07
N LEU A 11 7.15 -1.56 13.62
CA LEU A 11 7.79 -1.33 12.32
C LEU A 11 9.24 -1.81 12.35
N GLN A 12 9.65 -2.57 11.35
CA GLN A 12 11.00 -3.10 11.22
C GLN A 12 12.03 -1.96 11.23
N ASP A 13 13.22 -2.22 11.79
CA ASP A 13 14.33 -1.26 11.89
C ASP A 13 14.06 -0.01 12.75
N THR A 14 12.95 0.02 13.48
CA THR A 14 12.64 1.12 14.42
C THR A 14 13.16 0.85 15.83
N PRO A 15 13.28 1.88 16.69
CA PRO A 15 13.64 1.69 18.09
C PRO A 15 12.72 0.70 18.83
N ALA A 16 11.42 0.78 18.60
CA ALA A 16 10.44 -0.14 19.19
C ALA A 16 10.69 -1.61 18.78
N TYR A 17 11.04 -1.84 17.51
CA TYR A 17 11.40 -3.17 17.01
C TYR A 17 12.71 -3.66 17.64
N ARG A 18 13.72 -2.78 17.72
CA ARG A 18 15.05 -3.13 18.29
C ARG A 18 15.01 -3.52 19.75
N VAL A 19 14.14 -2.90 20.54
CA VAL A 19 13.97 -3.28 21.96
C VAL A 19 13.13 -4.55 22.14
N GLY A 20 12.60 -5.13 21.05
CA GLY A 20 11.91 -6.41 21.08
C GLY A 20 10.41 -6.34 21.35
N LEU A 21 9.75 -5.21 21.08
CA LEU A 21 8.29 -5.15 21.06
C LEU A 21 7.75 -6.10 19.99
N LYS A 22 6.58 -6.65 20.24
CA LYS A 22 5.90 -7.61 19.33
C LYS A 22 4.47 -7.19 19.08
N ALA A 23 3.88 -7.76 18.03
CA ALA A 23 2.44 -7.63 17.81
C ALA A 23 1.66 -8.22 18.99
N ARG A 24 0.56 -7.59 19.33
CA ARG A 24 -0.33 -7.90 20.46
C ARG A 24 0.23 -7.60 21.84
N ASP A 25 1.41 -6.98 21.97
CA ASP A 25 1.85 -6.44 23.27
C ASP A 25 0.85 -5.42 23.77
N LYS A 26 0.42 -5.54 25.02
CA LYS A 26 -0.41 -4.54 25.69
C LYS A 26 0.51 -3.57 26.42
N ILE A 27 0.42 -2.30 26.09
CA ILE A 27 1.12 -1.23 26.81
C ILE A 27 0.27 -0.85 28.00
N LEU A 28 0.71 -1.17 29.20
CA LEU A 28 -0.02 -0.86 30.43
C LEU A 28 0.29 0.54 30.95
N ARG A 29 1.52 1.04 30.71
CA ARG A 29 1.96 2.36 31.15
C ARG A 29 2.88 2.99 30.10
N ILE A 30 2.85 4.31 30.02
CA ILE A 30 3.85 5.15 29.37
C ILE A 30 4.41 6.04 30.45
N GLU A 31 5.71 5.93 30.72
CA GLU A 31 6.34 6.45 31.92
C GLU A 31 5.55 5.98 33.16
N ASP A 32 5.12 6.89 34.00
CA ASP A 32 4.35 6.60 35.21
C ASP A 32 2.83 6.59 35.02
N GLU A 33 2.33 6.83 33.81
CA GLU A 33 0.91 6.96 33.55
C GLU A 33 0.29 5.71 32.96
N SER A 34 -0.86 5.29 33.49
CA SER A 34 -1.64 4.16 33.00
C SER A 34 -2.26 4.48 31.62
N THR A 35 -2.23 3.53 30.71
CA THR A 35 -2.84 3.65 29.37
C THR A 35 -4.27 3.12 29.31
N LEU A 36 -4.83 2.67 30.44
CA LEU A 36 -6.20 2.13 30.46
C LEU A 36 -7.20 3.22 30.06
N ASN A 37 -7.93 2.99 28.97
CA ASN A 37 -8.85 3.93 28.37
C ASN A 37 -8.22 5.28 27.93
N MET A 38 -6.89 5.34 27.80
CA MET A 38 -6.19 6.51 27.26
C MET A 38 -6.55 6.72 25.80
N ASP A 39 -6.80 7.97 25.41
CA ASP A 39 -7.01 8.31 24.00
C ASP A 39 -5.74 8.07 23.17
N LEU A 40 -5.91 7.61 21.94
CA LEU A 40 -4.78 7.30 21.06
C LEU A 40 -3.91 8.53 20.77
N GLN A 41 -4.50 9.72 20.64
CA GLN A 41 -3.76 10.97 20.40
C GLN A 41 -2.92 11.36 21.63
N GLU A 42 -3.48 11.16 22.81
CA GLU A 42 -2.77 11.37 24.07
C GLU A 42 -1.57 10.41 24.18
N ALA A 43 -1.79 9.11 23.93
CA ALA A 43 -0.72 8.13 23.92
C ALA A 43 0.39 8.49 22.92
N VAL A 44 0.01 8.89 21.70
CA VAL A 44 0.96 9.32 20.66
C VAL A 44 1.75 10.55 21.13
N SER A 45 1.12 11.52 21.80
CA SER A 45 1.81 12.71 22.31
C SER A 45 2.86 12.38 23.37
N LYS A 46 2.58 11.40 24.25
CA LYS A 46 3.50 10.95 25.31
C LYS A 46 4.65 10.10 24.74
N LEU A 47 4.37 9.26 23.76
CA LEU A 47 5.40 8.44 23.11
C LEU A 47 6.34 9.28 22.24
N ARG A 48 5.85 10.38 21.63
CA ARG A 48 6.68 11.31 20.84
C ARG A 48 7.50 12.20 21.74
N GLY A 49 8.60 12.72 21.19
CA GLY A 49 9.48 13.67 21.87
C GLY A 49 10.75 13.91 21.06
N PRO A 50 11.73 14.66 21.60
CA PRO A 50 12.99 14.93 20.96
C PRO A 50 13.75 13.63 20.62
N VAL A 51 14.47 13.64 19.50
CA VAL A 51 15.32 12.51 19.09
C VAL A 51 16.44 12.34 20.10
N GLY A 52 16.67 11.12 20.53
CA GLY A 52 17.68 10.76 21.53
C GLY A 52 17.14 10.67 22.95
N ASP A 53 15.98 11.25 23.26
CA ASP A 53 15.37 11.14 24.58
C ASP A 53 14.75 9.75 24.75
N PRO A 54 14.92 9.10 25.92
CA PRO A 54 14.26 7.84 26.21
C PRO A 54 12.78 8.05 26.53
N VAL A 55 11.99 7.01 26.29
CA VAL A 55 10.63 6.82 26.85
C VAL A 55 10.53 5.39 27.35
N THR A 56 10.02 5.21 28.56
CA THR A 56 9.81 3.89 29.15
C THR A 56 8.35 3.50 29.07
N ILE A 57 8.09 2.28 28.63
CA ILE A 57 6.75 1.70 28.59
C ILE A 57 6.73 0.39 29.36
N THR A 58 5.65 0.13 30.09
CA THR A 58 5.40 -1.16 30.73
C THR A 58 4.50 -1.99 29.83
N VAL A 59 4.96 -3.19 29.49
CA VAL A 59 4.31 -4.08 28.52
C VAL A 59 3.89 -5.38 29.19
N ASP A 60 2.65 -5.77 28.96
CA ASP A 60 2.14 -7.11 29.24
C ASP A 60 2.10 -7.91 27.92
N ARG A 61 2.60 -9.15 27.98
CA ARG A 61 2.65 -10.10 26.88
C ARG A 61 2.34 -11.49 27.41
N GLU A 62 1.54 -12.26 26.70
CA GLU A 62 1.13 -13.61 27.08
C GLU A 62 2.30 -14.54 27.49
N SER A 63 3.48 -14.31 26.92
CA SER A 63 4.70 -15.07 27.23
C SER A 63 5.49 -14.55 28.44
N PHE A 64 5.01 -13.54 29.15
CA PHE A 64 5.66 -12.99 30.34
C PHE A 64 4.91 -13.43 31.59
N ASP A 65 5.67 -13.81 32.61
CA ASP A 65 5.08 -14.12 33.94
C ASP A 65 4.60 -12.85 34.64
N GLU A 66 5.28 -11.72 34.40
CA GLU A 66 4.94 -10.39 34.94
C GLU A 66 5.20 -9.33 33.85
N PRO A 67 4.47 -8.18 33.87
CA PRO A 67 4.74 -7.07 32.95
C PRO A 67 6.19 -6.60 33.00
N ARG A 68 6.74 -6.21 31.86
CA ARG A 68 8.16 -5.79 31.73
C ARG A 68 8.27 -4.38 31.18
N GLU A 69 9.30 -3.67 31.65
CA GLU A 69 9.64 -2.35 31.14
C GLU A 69 10.53 -2.44 29.89
N PHE A 70 10.23 -1.57 28.94
CA PHE A 70 11.00 -1.37 27.71
C PHE A 70 11.35 0.10 27.60
N THR A 71 12.61 0.43 27.65
CA THR A 71 13.10 1.78 27.41
C THR A 71 13.42 1.94 25.92
N ILE A 72 12.72 2.85 25.26
CA ILE A 72 12.83 3.13 23.83
C ILE A 72 13.51 4.48 23.66
N VAL A 73 14.70 4.52 23.07
CA VAL A 73 15.34 5.79 22.69
C VAL A 73 14.69 6.32 21.44
N ARG A 74 14.08 7.49 21.53
CA ARG A 74 13.37 8.12 20.41
C ARG A 74 14.32 8.40 19.26
N ASP A 75 13.87 8.11 18.05
CA ASP A 75 14.63 8.32 16.83
C ASP A 75 13.72 8.84 15.72
N LYS A 76 14.32 9.41 14.68
CA LYS A 76 13.59 9.79 13.49
C LYS A 76 13.20 8.53 12.71
N ILE A 77 11.95 8.11 12.84
CA ILE A 77 11.44 6.94 12.16
C ILE A 77 11.38 7.24 10.66
N ARG A 78 12.26 6.59 9.92
CA ARG A 78 12.24 6.60 8.45
C ARG A 78 11.47 5.38 7.99
N ILE A 79 10.20 5.57 7.67
CA ILE A 79 9.40 4.53 7.03
C ILE A 79 9.86 4.49 5.57
N ASN A 80 10.49 3.39 5.16
CA ASN A 80 10.73 3.16 3.75
C ASN A 80 9.39 2.83 3.08
N PRO A 81 8.86 3.73 2.23
CA PRO A 81 7.55 3.53 1.62
C PRO A 81 7.57 2.43 0.56
N VAL A 82 8.72 2.03 0.07
CA VAL A 82 8.90 1.04 -0.98
C VAL A 82 9.79 -0.09 -0.48
N SER A 83 9.35 -1.30 -0.63
CA SER A 83 10.14 -2.51 -0.39
C SER A 83 9.89 -3.49 -1.53
N GLY A 84 10.85 -4.36 -1.81
CA GLY A 84 10.66 -5.34 -2.88
C GLY A 84 11.79 -6.33 -2.96
N GLU A 85 11.60 -7.33 -3.78
CA GLU A 85 12.56 -8.38 -4.07
C GLU A 85 12.47 -8.80 -5.54
N LEU A 86 13.54 -9.35 -6.04
CA LEU A 86 13.58 -9.94 -7.37
C LEU A 86 13.26 -11.44 -7.22
N LEU A 87 12.14 -11.85 -7.79
CA LEU A 87 11.68 -13.24 -7.77
C LEU A 87 12.46 -14.08 -8.79
N GLU A 88 12.37 -15.39 -8.64
CA GLU A 88 12.86 -16.33 -9.65
C GLU A 88 12.24 -16.03 -11.03
N GLY A 89 12.99 -16.26 -12.08
CA GLY A 89 12.56 -15.92 -13.44
C GLY A 89 12.69 -14.45 -13.82
N GLY A 90 13.25 -13.60 -12.93
CA GLY A 90 13.52 -12.19 -13.23
C GLY A 90 12.31 -11.28 -13.12
N VAL A 91 11.28 -11.66 -12.38
CA VAL A 91 10.10 -10.85 -12.06
C VAL A 91 10.37 -10.01 -10.83
N GLY A 92 10.19 -8.69 -10.91
CA GLY A 92 10.28 -7.80 -9.75
C GLY A 92 8.97 -7.84 -8.95
N TYR A 93 9.07 -7.96 -7.64
CA TYR A 93 7.96 -7.67 -6.72
C TYR A 93 8.28 -6.40 -5.95
N ILE A 94 7.38 -5.41 -5.98
CA ILE A 94 7.54 -4.15 -5.26
C ILE A 94 6.25 -3.84 -4.52
N LYS A 95 6.35 -3.66 -3.20
CA LYS A 95 5.26 -3.19 -2.34
C LYS A 95 5.45 -1.70 -2.04
N ILE A 96 4.44 -0.89 -2.38
CA ILE A 96 4.35 0.52 -1.97
C ILE A 96 3.38 0.59 -0.79
N LYS A 97 3.89 0.95 0.39
CA LYS A 97 3.12 1.01 1.64
C LYS A 97 2.36 2.33 1.82
N GLY A 98 2.78 3.38 1.12
CA GLY A 98 2.18 4.72 1.13
C GLY A 98 2.90 5.67 0.19
N PHE A 99 2.26 6.76 -0.18
CA PHE A 99 2.83 7.77 -1.07
C PHE A 99 3.42 8.93 -0.25
N HIS A 100 4.66 8.74 0.20
CA HIS A 100 5.48 9.74 0.92
C HIS A 100 6.36 10.52 -0.04
N ALA A 101 7.04 11.55 0.43
CA ALA A 101 7.85 12.46 -0.40
C ALA A 101 8.98 11.78 -1.21
N THR A 102 9.35 10.56 -0.87
CA THR A 102 10.45 9.82 -1.51
C THR A 102 10.00 8.61 -2.33
N THR A 103 8.69 8.32 -2.37
CA THR A 103 8.16 7.06 -2.92
C THR A 103 8.57 6.80 -4.36
N ALA A 104 8.46 7.80 -5.24
CA ALA A 104 8.84 7.65 -6.65
C ALA A 104 10.35 7.38 -6.82
N ARG A 105 11.19 8.10 -6.06
CA ARG A 105 12.64 7.88 -6.06
C ARG A 105 13.02 6.49 -5.50
N ASP A 106 12.35 6.08 -4.43
CA ASP A 106 12.64 4.80 -3.79
C ASP A 106 12.18 3.63 -4.70
N LEU A 107 11.07 3.80 -5.43
CA LEU A 107 10.65 2.88 -6.51
C LEU A 107 11.71 2.79 -7.62
N GLU A 108 12.21 3.92 -8.12
CA GLU A 108 13.25 3.95 -9.14
C GLU A 108 14.53 3.23 -8.68
N THR A 109 14.93 3.47 -7.43
CA THR A 109 16.08 2.81 -6.83
C THR A 109 15.90 1.30 -6.79
N GLN A 110 14.70 0.83 -6.42
CA GLN A 110 14.38 -0.58 -6.35
C GLN A 110 14.40 -1.24 -7.74
N LEU A 111 13.76 -0.62 -8.74
CA LEU A 111 13.76 -1.08 -10.12
C LEU A 111 15.18 -1.15 -10.69
N SER A 112 15.99 -0.13 -10.44
CA SER A 112 17.41 -0.09 -10.86
C SER A 112 18.23 -1.21 -10.19
N THR A 113 17.94 -1.55 -8.94
CA THR A 113 18.59 -2.66 -8.23
C THR A 113 18.21 -3.99 -8.86
N PHE A 114 16.95 -4.22 -9.20
CA PHE A 114 16.50 -5.44 -9.87
C PHE A 114 17.13 -5.60 -11.25
N LYS A 115 17.14 -4.52 -12.04
CA LYS A 115 17.78 -4.54 -13.36
C LYS A 115 19.25 -4.93 -13.27
N ARG A 116 19.99 -4.34 -12.33
CA ARG A 116 21.42 -4.68 -12.12
C ARG A 116 21.62 -6.15 -11.71
N ALA A 117 20.71 -6.68 -10.88
CA ALA A 117 20.77 -8.07 -10.44
C ALA A 117 20.35 -9.06 -11.53
N ASN A 118 19.63 -8.62 -12.57
CA ASN A 118 19.10 -9.47 -13.65
C ASN A 118 19.58 -9.01 -15.05
N ASN A 119 20.87 -8.84 -15.21
CA ASN A 119 21.52 -8.54 -16.49
C ASN A 119 20.95 -7.32 -17.25
N GLY A 120 20.56 -6.28 -16.52
CA GLY A 120 20.11 -5.00 -17.07
C GLY A 120 18.60 -4.88 -17.33
N SER A 121 17.81 -5.93 -17.16
CA SER A 121 16.36 -5.90 -17.40
C SER A 121 15.60 -6.75 -16.37
N ILE A 122 14.29 -6.51 -16.24
CA ILE A 122 13.35 -7.42 -15.56
C ILE A 122 12.36 -7.96 -16.58
N ARG A 123 11.82 -9.14 -16.34
CA ARG A 123 10.86 -9.79 -17.25
C ARG A 123 9.41 -9.41 -16.98
N GLY A 124 9.12 -8.88 -15.79
CA GLY A 124 7.80 -8.43 -15.38
C GLY A 124 7.86 -7.74 -14.02
N LEU A 125 6.75 -7.12 -13.63
CA LEU A 125 6.62 -6.42 -12.35
C LEU A 125 5.29 -6.76 -11.67
N VAL A 126 5.35 -7.13 -10.41
CA VAL A 126 4.20 -7.14 -9.50
C VAL A 126 4.30 -5.90 -8.61
N LEU A 127 3.38 -4.96 -8.78
CA LEU A 127 3.28 -3.73 -7.98
C LEU A 127 2.18 -3.91 -6.93
N ASP A 128 2.54 -4.10 -5.68
CA ASP A 128 1.61 -4.33 -4.59
C ASP A 128 1.20 -3.02 -3.91
N LEU A 129 -0.06 -2.64 -4.10
CA LEU A 129 -0.72 -1.49 -3.47
C LEU A 129 -1.74 -1.92 -2.41
N ARG A 130 -1.78 -3.19 -2.02
CA ARG A 130 -2.70 -3.68 -0.98
C ARG A 130 -2.38 -3.05 0.36
N ALA A 131 -3.44 -2.66 1.09
CA ALA A 131 -3.37 -1.96 2.36
C ALA A 131 -2.60 -0.61 2.31
N ASN A 132 -2.52 0.01 1.13
CA ASN A 132 -1.91 1.33 0.94
C ASN A 132 -2.99 2.41 0.98
N PRO A 133 -3.07 3.24 2.04
CA PRO A 133 -4.14 4.24 2.19
C PRO A 133 -3.97 5.47 1.28
N GLY A 134 -2.92 5.49 0.46
CA GLY A 134 -2.59 6.62 -0.41
C GLY A 134 -1.47 7.50 0.14
N GLY A 135 -1.61 8.80 -0.03
CA GLY A 135 -0.62 9.81 0.36
C GLY A 135 -0.55 10.97 -0.62
N TYR A 136 0.64 11.45 -0.92
CA TYR A 136 0.83 12.63 -1.77
C TYR A 136 0.45 12.37 -3.23
N LEU A 137 -0.42 13.23 -3.77
CA LEU A 137 -0.87 13.19 -5.16
C LEU A 137 0.30 13.24 -6.15
N HIS A 138 1.25 14.16 -5.96
CA HIS A 138 2.39 14.30 -6.87
C HIS A 138 3.22 13.01 -6.96
N GLN A 139 3.34 12.25 -5.86
CA GLN A 139 4.04 10.97 -5.86
C GLN A 139 3.28 9.89 -6.62
N ALA A 140 1.95 9.86 -6.56
CA ALA A 140 1.16 8.97 -7.40
C ALA A 140 1.31 9.30 -8.89
N ILE A 141 1.37 10.60 -9.23
CA ILE A 141 1.61 11.05 -10.61
C ILE A 141 3.00 10.61 -11.08
N GLU A 142 4.06 10.82 -10.28
CA GLU A 142 5.42 10.43 -10.63
C GLU A 142 5.58 8.91 -10.77
N VAL A 143 4.95 8.13 -9.88
CA VAL A 143 4.93 6.67 -9.96
C VAL A 143 4.21 6.19 -11.23
N SER A 144 3.06 6.79 -11.57
CA SER A 144 2.33 6.45 -12.79
C SER A 144 3.09 6.84 -14.05
N ASP A 145 3.69 8.03 -14.06
CA ASP A 145 4.52 8.57 -15.14
C ASP A 145 5.70 7.66 -15.49
N ARG A 146 6.24 6.97 -14.47
CA ARG A 146 7.32 6.00 -14.66
C ARG A 146 6.97 4.84 -15.58
N PHE A 147 5.70 4.49 -15.69
CA PHE A 147 5.21 3.34 -16.46
C PHE A 147 4.44 3.72 -17.73
N LEU A 148 4.16 4.99 -17.95
CA LEU A 148 3.36 5.50 -19.07
C LEU A 148 4.18 6.41 -19.97
N ASN A 149 4.15 6.21 -21.27
CA ASN A 149 4.79 7.10 -22.24
C ASN A 149 3.93 8.33 -22.55
N ASP A 150 2.62 8.18 -22.49
CA ASP A 150 1.62 9.21 -22.72
C ASP A 150 0.31 8.87 -22.01
N GLY A 151 -0.71 9.66 -22.23
CA GLY A 151 -2.04 9.47 -21.67
C GLY A 151 -2.29 10.27 -20.39
N VAL A 152 -3.54 10.32 -20.00
CA VAL A 152 -3.98 10.98 -18.77
C VAL A 152 -3.66 10.07 -17.59
N ILE A 153 -3.08 10.65 -16.51
CA ILE A 153 -2.86 9.94 -15.24
C ILE A 153 -4.05 10.17 -14.33
N VAL A 154 -4.41 11.43 -14.12
CA VAL A 154 -5.51 11.83 -13.24
C VAL A 154 -6.06 13.17 -13.69
N VAL A 155 -7.36 13.37 -13.47
CA VAL A 155 -8.02 14.65 -13.62
C VAL A 155 -8.48 15.13 -12.26
N THR A 156 -8.20 16.39 -11.93
CA THR A 156 -8.78 17.06 -10.76
C THR A 156 -9.86 18.01 -11.21
N VAL A 157 -11.00 17.99 -10.51
CA VAL A 157 -12.14 18.88 -10.78
C VAL A 157 -12.47 19.66 -9.50
N GLU A 158 -12.34 20.98 -9.58
CA GLU A 158 -12.60 21.95 -8.50
C GLU A 158 -13.45 23.08 -9.06
N GLU A 159 -14.64 23.34 -8.48
CA GLU A 159 -15.54 24.47 -8.79
C GLU A 159 -15.51 24.95 -10.27
N GLY A 160 -15.70 24.03 -11.21
CA GLY A 160 -15.68 24.34 -12.65
C GLY A 160 -14.29 24.41 -13.29
N ARG A 161 -13.21 24.30 -12.52
CA ARG A 161 -11.85 24.16 -13.02
C ARG A 161 -11.50 22.68 -13.16
N ARG A 162 -11.08 22.30 -14.35
CA ARG A 162 -10.59 20.95 -14.68
C ARG A 162 -9.12 21.01 -14.99
N GLU A 163 -8.33 20.19 -14.34
CA GLU A 163 -6.89 20.06 -14.59
C GLU A 163 -6.52 18.62 -14.85
N GLU A 164 -5.89 18.36 -16.00
CA GLU A 164 -5.37 17.04 -16.37
C GLU A 164 -3.88 16.95 -16.06
N LYS A 165 -3.49 15.90 -15.39
CA LYS A 165 -2.09 15.49 -15.30
C LYS A 165 -1.86 14.33 -16.26
N ARG A 166 -0.95 14.53 -17.18
CA ARG A 166 -0.61 13.58 -18.24
C ARG A 166 0.78 13.03 -18.06
N ALA A 167 0.99 11.82 -18.55
CA ALA A 167 2.30 11.20 -18.62
C ALA A 167 3.21 11.92 -19.62
N ARG A 168 4.51 11.86 -19.35
CA ARG A 168 5.57 12.48 -20.16
C ARG A 168 6.48 11.39 -20.69
N SER A 169 6.75 11.42 -21.99
CA SER A 169 7.70 10.52 -22.62
C SER A 169 9.14 10.77 -22.17
N GLY A 170 9.99 9.76 -22.26
CA GLY A 170 11.45 9.88 -22.16
C GLY A 170 12.10 9.29 -20.92
N ASN A 171 11.35 8.96 -19.89
CA ASN A 171 11.88 8.28 -18.69
C ASN A 171 11.01 7.10 -18.26
N THR A 172 10.39 6.45 -19.22
CA THR A 172 9.44 5.36 -18.99
C THR A 172 10.17 4.02 -18.89
N GLU A 173 9.71 3.16 -18.03
CA GLU A 173 10.17 1.78 -17.93
C GLU A 173 9.87 0.99 -19.21
N ALA A 174 10.69 -0.02 -19.47
CA ALA A 174 10.48 -0.92 -20.63
C ALA A 174 9.09 -1.55 -20.60
N ASP A 175 8.61 -1.98 -21.78
CA ASP A 175 7.27 -2.56 -21.95
C ASP A 175 7.22 -4.04 -21.52
N TYR A 176 7.59 -4.31 -20.26
CA TYR A 176 7.38 -5.60 -19.63
C TYR A 176 5.98 -5.68 -19.00
N PRO A 177 5.40 -6.88 -18.81
CA PRO A 177 4.11 -7.06 -18.15
C PRO A 177 4.10 -6.48 -16.73
N ILE A 178 3.00 -5.81 -16.37
CA ILE A 178 2.78 -5.30 -15.01
C ILE A 178 1.47 -5.82 -14.47
N VAL A 179 1.53 -6.38 -13.27
CA VAL A 179 0.37 -6.71 -12.44
C VAL A 179 0.33 -5.75 -11.27
N VAL A 180 -0.81 -5.12 -11.01
CA VAL A 180 -1.03 -4.27 -9.84
C VAL A 180 -1.99 -4.96 -8.88
N LEU A 181 -1.54 -5.19 -7.65
CA LEU A 181 -2.37 -5.78 -6.60
C LEU A 181 -3.08 -4.70 -5.80
N ILE A 182 -4.38 -4.83 -5.65
CA ILE A 182 -5.21 -3.94 -4.83
C ILE A 182 -6.14 -4.73 -3.90
N ASN A 183 -6.61 -4.08 -2.85
CA ASN A 183 -7.67 -4.59 -1.97
C ASN A 183 -8.53 -3.43 -1.42
N ALA A 184 -9.54 -3.73 -0.61
CA ALA A 184 -10.46 -2.76 -0.03
C ALA A 184 -9.76 -1.64 0.81
N ASN A 185 -8.52 -1.84 1.22
CA ASN A 185 -7.71 -0.85 1.95
C ASN A 185 -6.76 -0.05 1.03
N SER A 186 -6.79 -0.30 -0.29
CA SER A 186 -6.10 0.53 -1.28
C SER A 186 -6.94 1.78 -1.54
N ALA A 187 -6.42 2.98 -1.23
CA ALA A 187 -7.21 4.20 -1.28
C ALA A 187 -6.47 5.41 -1.89
N SER A 188 -7.23 6.39 -2.43
CA SER A 188 -6.72 7.71 -2.84
C SER A 188 -5.58 7.61 -3.88
N ALA A 189 -4.34 7.98 -3.53
CA ALA A 189 -3.17 7.91 -4.41
C ALA A 189 -2.94 6.52 -5.00
N SER A 190 -3.22 5.43 -4.25
CA SER A 190 -3.16 4.06 -4.76
C SER A 190 -4.18 3.82 -5.88
N GLU A 191 -5.38 4.40 -5.73
CA GLU A 191 -6.44 4.30 -6.72
C GLU A 191 -6.12 5.10 -7.99
N ILE A 192 -5.39 6.22 -7.82
CA ILE A 192 -4.90 7.01 -8.96
C ILE A 192 -3.90 6.18 -9.77
N VAL A 193 -2.91 5.56 -9.12
CA VAL A 193 -1.93 4.70 -9.82
C VAL A 193 -2.61 3.52 -10.49
N ALA A 194 -3.44 2.76 -9.75
CA ALA A 194 -4.14 1.61 -10.31
C ALA A 194 -5.06 2.01 -11.49
N GLY A 195 -5.83 3.09 -11.34
CA GLY A 195 -6.71 3.60 -12.38
C GLY A 195 -5.96 4.15 -13.60
N ALA A 196 -4.84 4.84 -13.39
CA ALA A 196 -4.00 5.33 -14.47
C ALA A 196 -3.43 4.18 -15.29
N LEU A 197 -2.82 3.19 -14.64
CA LEU A 197 -2.22 2.05 -15.34
C LEU A 197 -3.27 1.16 -16.01
N LYS A 198 -4.42 0.93 -15.36
CA LYS A 198 -5.55 0.20 -15.93
C LYS A 198 -6.10 0.88 -17.19
N ASN A 199 -6.51 2.14 -17.06
CA ASN A 199 -7.26 2.81 -18.11
C ASN A 199 -6.38 3.24 -19.31
N ASN A 200 -5.06 3.31 -19.13
CA ASN A 200 -4.08 3.41 -20.21
C ASN A 200 -3.61 2.03 -20.70
N GLN A 201 -4.24 0.93 -20.27
CA GLN A 201 -3.92 -0.44 -20.71
C GLN A 201 -2.46 -0.83 -20.47
N ARG A 202 -1.84 -0.32 -19.39
CA ARG A 202 -0.44 -0.60 -19.06
C ARG A 202 -0.26 -1.75 -18.08
N ALA A 203 -1.26 -2.01 -17.24
CA ALA A 203 -1.19 -3.06 -16.22
C ALA A 203 -2.50 -3.81 -16.06
N VAL A 204 -2.42 -5.08 -15.65
CA VAL A 204 -3.55 -5.88 -15.19
C VAL A 204 -3.76 -5.60 -13.71
N ILE A 205 -4.98 -5.30 -13.31
CA ILE A 205 -5.33 -5.06 -11.91
C ILE A 205 -5.92 -6.34 -11.31
N VAL A 206 -5.31 -6.80 -10.23
CA VAL A 206 -5.66 -8.07 -9.59
C VAL A 206 -5.97 -7.85 -8.11
N GLY A 207 -6.97 -8.54 -7.58
CA GLY A 207 -7.31 -8.49 -6.16
C GLY A 207 -8.78 -8.23 -5.89
N ASP A 208 -9.10 -7.36 -4.97
CA ASP A 208 -10.47 -6.95 -4.67
C ASP A 208 -10.65 -5.45 -4.94
N ARG A 209 -11.91 -5.01 -5.04
CA ARG A 209 -12.25 -3.60 -5.30
C ARG A 209 -11.63 -2.69 -4.24
N SER A 210 -11.03 -1.58 -4.68
CA SER A 210 -10.41 -0.60 -3.80
C SER A 210 -11.44 0.22 -3.02
N PHE A 211 -10.98 1.06 -2.11
CA PHE A 211 -11.78 1.78 -1.12
C PHE A 211 -12.79 2.75 -1.74
N GLY A 212 -12.40 3.51 -2.76
CA GLY A 212 -13.27 4.52 -3.38
C GLY A 212 -13.14 5.92 -2.77
N LYS A 213 -11.91 6.38 -2.46
CA LYS A 213 -11.66 7.74 -2.01
C LYS A 213 -11.24 8.65 -3.17
N GLY A 214 -12.24 9.28 -3.81
CA GLY A 214 -12.05 10.18 -4.94
C GLY A 214 -12.01 11.67 -4.60
N SER A 215 -11.83 12.06 -3.33
CA SER A 215 -11.84 13.44 -2.88
C SER A 215 -10.43 13.95 -2.55
N VAL A 216 -10.15 15.22 -2.92
CA VAL A 216 -8.96 15.97 -2.52
C VAL A 216 -9.26 16.76 -1.27
N GLN A 217 -8.40 16.68 -0.28
CA GLN A 217 -8.53 17.41 0.97
C GLN A 217 -7.30 18.28 1.19
N ASN A 218 -7.52 19.56 1.43
CA ASN A 218 -6.48 20.52 1.82
C ASN A 218 -6.56 20.80 3.32
N LEU A 219 -5.38 20.99 3.92
CA LEU A 219 -5.22 21.41 5.31
C LEU A 219 -4.86 22.89 5.34
N TYR A 220 -5.73 23.70 5.92
CA TYR A 220 -5.52 25.13 6.10
C TYR A 220 -5.11 25.37 7.56
N PRO A 221 -3.90 25.89 7.82
CA PRO A 221 -3.48 26.21 9.18
C PRO A 221 -4.28 27.40 9.71
N ASN A 222 -4.75 27.31 10.95
CA ASN A 222 -5.28 28.43 11.71
C ASN A 222 -4.15 29.04 12.57
N GLY A 223 -4.39 30.23 13.12
CA GLY A 223 -3.38 30.94 13.90
C GLY A 223 -3.12 30.35 15.31
N ASP A 224 -3.80 29.27 15.69
CA ASP A 224 -3.79 28.64 17.03
C ASP A 224 -3.27 27.18 16.98
N ASP A 225 -2.39 26.83 16.04
CA ASP A 225 -1.90 25.48 15.78
C ASP A 225 -2.97 24.47 15.32
N SER A 226 -4.24 24.84 15.28
CA SER A 226 -5.29 24.01 14.69
C SER A 226 -5.24 24.05 13.16
N ARG A 227 -5.84 23.07 12.51
CA ARG A 227 -5.89 22.98 11.05
C ARG A 227 -7.29 22.62 10.59
N LEU A 228 -7.81 23.40 9.65
CA LEU A 228 -9.06 23.11 8.98
C LEU A 228 -8.81 22.18 7.80
N LYS A 229 -9.48 21.05 7.77
CA LYS A 229 -9.42 20.07 6.67
C LYS A 229 -10.67 20.19 5.82
N LEU A 230 -10.52 20.68 4.60
CA LEU A 230 -11.63 20.86 3.66
C LEU A 230 -11.45 19.98 2.42
N THR A 231 -12.55 19.43 1.94
CA THR A 231 -12.62 18.80 0.61
C THR A 231 -12.76 19.91 -0.44
N VAL A 232 -11.78 20.02 -1.33
CA VAL A 232 -11.69 21.09 -2.32
C VAL A 232 -11.90 20.62 -3.75
N ALA A 233 -11.62 19.36 -4.06
CA ALA A 233 -11.73 18.82 -5.41
C ALA A 233 -12.07 17.33 -5.42
N LYS A 234 -12.36 16.81 -6.62
CA LYS A 234 -12.56 15.39 -6.89
C LYS A 234 -11.51 14.88 -7.87
N TYR A 235 -11.14 13.62 -7.71
CA TYR A 235 -10.31 12.89 -8.67
C TYR A 235 -11.16 12.12 -9.65
N LEU A 236 -10.77 12.16 -10.92
CA LEU A 236 -11.25 11.25 -11.95
C LEU A 236 -10.04 10.51 -12.54
N THR A 237 -10.20 9.23 -12.80
CA THR A 237 -9.23 8.44 -13.56
C THR A 237 -9.44 8.65 -15.06
N PRO A 238 -8.50 8.22 -15.92
CA PRO A 238 -8.63 8.38 -17.36
C PRO A 238 -9.98 7.89 -17.89
N GLY A 239 -10.58 8.66 -18.80
CA GLY A 239 -11.94 8.45 -19.29
C GLY A 239 -13.03 9.02 -18.35
N ASP A 240 -12.68 10.00 -17.52
CA ASP A 240 -13.57 10.73 -16.60
C ASP A 240 -14.31 9.82 -15.59
N ARG A 241 -13.69 8.73 -15.21
CA ARG A 241 -14.28 7.76 -14.28
C ARG A 241 -14.09 8.21 -12.85
N SER A 242 -15.21 8.40 -12.13
CA SER A 242 -15.17 8.73 -10.71
C SER A 242 -14.67 7.54 -9.88
N ILE A 243 -13.76 7.82 -8.96
CA ILE A 243 -13.30 6.87 -7.94
C ILE A 243 -14.23 6.90 -6.72
N GLN A 244 -14.87 8.04 -6.46
CA GLN A 244 -15.62 8.28 -5.22
C GLN A 244 -16.71 7.22 -5.01
N SER A 245 -16.62 6.50 -3.90
CA SER A 245 -17.53 5.39 -3.49
C SER A 245 -17.57 4.19 -4.45
N MET A 246 -16.93 4.29 -5.61
CA MET A 246 -16.89 3.22 -6.62
C MET A 246 -15.61 2.39 -6.53
N GLY A 247 -14.49 3.03 -6.18
CA GLY A 247 -13.18 2.39 -6.20
C GLY A 247 -12.72 1.96 -7.60
N ILE A 248 -11.59 1.29 -7.62
CA ILE A 248 -11.06 0.62 -8.82
C ILE A 248 -11.49 -0.84 -8.77
N THR A 249 -12.25 -1.27 -9.77
CA THR A 249 -12.62 -2.68 -9.94
C THR A 249 -11.42 -3.42 -10.56
N PRO A 250 -10.96 -4.53 -9.99
CA PRO A 250 -9.88 -5.31 -10.58
C PRO A 250 -10.32 -5.96 -11.90
N ASP A 251 -9.36 -6.30 -12.76
CA ASP A 251 -9.57 -7.08 -13.97
C ASP A 251 -9.71 -8.57 -13.63
N ILE A 252 -8.90 -9.00 -12.64
CA ILE A 252 -8.99 -10.36 -12.08
C ILE A 252 -9.35 -10.22 -10.61
N ARG A 253 -10.54 -10.67 -10.24
CA ARG A 253 -10.99 -10.64 -8.86
C ARG A 253 -10.50 -11.85 -8.10
N LEU A 254 -9.79 -11.61 -6.99
CA LEU A 254 -9.43 -12.63 -6.01
C LEU A 254 -10.51 -12.70 -4.94
N VAL A 255 -11.05 -13.89 -4.72
CA VAL A 255 -12.02 -14.11 -3.66
C VAL A 255 -11.29 -14.50 -2.38
N PRO A 256 -11.43 -13.74 -1.27
CA PRO A 256 -10.88 -14.13 0.01
C PRO A 256 -11.36 -15.53 0.39
N SER A 257 -10.44 -16.45 0.59
CA SER A 257 -10.73 -17.85 0.93
C SER A 257 -9.93 -18.28 2.14
N ILE A 258 -10.54 -19.02 3.05
CA ILE A 258 -9.85 -19.64 4.18
C ILE A 258 -9.41 -21.02 3.73
N ILE A 259 -8.13 -21.33 3.87
CA ILE A 259 -7.61 -22.67 3.67
C ILE A 259 -7.46 -23.30 5.04
N ASP A 260 -8.28 -24.27 5.31
CA ASP A 260 -8.23 -25.08 6.51
C ASP A 260 -7.93 -26.54 6.11
N ASP A 261 -6.86 -27.11 6.63
CA ASP A 261 -6.40 -28.50 6.34
C ASP A 261 -6.36 -28.85 4.85
N GLY A 262 -5.94 -27.92 3.99
CA GLY A 262 -5.89 -28.12 2.54
C GLY A 262 -7.25 -28.08 1.83
N ARG A 263 -8.32 -27.69 2.51
CA ARG A 263 -9.66 -27.52 1.95
C ARG A 263 -10.02 -26.05 1.81
N TYR A 264 -10.64 -25.73 0.69
CA TYR A 264 -11.19 -24.41 0.43
C TYR A 264 -12.49 -24.14 1.19
N ARG A 265 -12.59 -23.01 1.88
CA ARG A 265 -13.87 -22.46 2.29
C ARG A 265 -14.00 -21.03 1.76
N LYS A 266 -15.00 -20.80 0.91
CA LYS A 266 -15.40 -19.46 0.49
C LYS A 266 -15.96 -18.71 1.70
N LYS A 267 -15.60 -17.45 1.91
CA LYS A 267 -16.20 -16.61 2.96
C LYS A 267 -17.66 -16.40 2.63
N VAL A 268 -18.55 -16.80 3.53
CA VAL A 268 -20.01 -16.69 3.33
C VAL A 268 -20.41 -15.20 3.28
N GLY A 269 -21.13 -14.79 2.25
CA GLY A 269 -21.73 -13.45 2.12
C GLY A 269 -21.20 -12.58 0.96
N GLU A 270 -20.28 -13.09 0.12
CA GLU A 270 -19.80 -12.33 -1.05
C GLU A 270 -20.55 -12.70 -2.33
N ALA A 271 -20.87 -11.65 -3.12
CA ALA A 271 -21.52 -11.79 -4.42
C ALA A 271 -20.72 -12.69 -5.37
N GLU A 272 -21.39 -13.33 -6.31
CA GLU A 272 -20.75 -14.16 -7.33
C GLU A 272 -19.65 -13.40 -8.07
N PRO A 273 -18.54 -14.08 -8.43
CA PRO A 273 -17.47 -13.44 -9.18
C PRO A 273 -18.02 -12.91 -10.51
N LEU A 274 -17.71 -11.65 -10.80
CA LEU A 274 -17.96 -11.10 -12.11
C LEU A 274 -17.21 -11.92 -13.16
N PRO A 275 -17.80 -12.18 -14.34
CA PRO A 275 -17.11 -12.85 -15.41
C PRO A 275 -15.86 -12.05 -15.77
N VAL A 276 -14.75 -12.74 -15.76
CA VAL A 276 -13.42 -12.16 -15.90
C VAL A 276 -13.02 -12.16 -17.35
N VAL A 277 -12.21 -11.19 -17.66
CA VAL A 277 -11.42 -10.96 -18.86
C VAL A 277 -12.09 -10.01 -19.84
N SER A 278 -11.69 -8.76 -19.76
CA SER A 278 -11.86 -7.87 -20.87
C SER A 278 -10.94 -8.34 -22.00
N MET A 279 -11.48 -8.64 -23.16
CA MET A 279 -10.79 -9.13 -24.36
C MET A 279 -9.64 -8.21 -24.86
N TYR A 280 -9.40 -7.09 -24.21
CA TYR A 280 -8.38 -6.10 -24.59
C TYR A 280 -6.96 -6.44 -24.13
N TRP A 281 -6.77 -7.47 -23.29
CA TRP A 281 -5.48 -7.81 -22.69
C TRP A 281 -4.72 -8.87 -23.47
N THR A 282 -5.41 -9.70 -24.23
CA THR A 282 -4.80 -10.79 -25.00
C THR A 282 -3.85 -10.31 -26.10
N ASP A 283 -4.02 -9.08 -26.59
CA ASP A 283 -3.16 -8.54 -27.65
C ASP A 283 -1.83 -7.95 -27.14
N ARG A 284 -1.73 -7.60 -25.84
CA ARG A 284 -0.50 -7.04 -25.25
C ARG A 284 0.31 -8.04 -24.44
N LEU A 285 -0.34 -8.99 -23.80
CA LEU A 285 0.32 -10.17 -23.20
C LEU A 285 0.44 -11.21 -24.33
N SER A 286 1.27 -10.93 -25.31
CA SER A 286 1.41 -11.75 -26.51
C SER A 286 2.10 -13.10 -26.27
N ARG A 287 2.45 -13.41 -25.01
CA ARG A 287 2.99 -14.72 -24.62
C ARG A 287 2.31 -15.18 -23.34
N GLU A 288 1.61 -16.28 -23.45
CA GLU A 288 1.02 -17.01 -22.34
C GLU A 288 2.05 -17.28 -21.22
N GLU A 289 3.30 -17.52 -21.60
CA GLU A 289 4.46 -17.72 -20.71
C GLU A 289 4.78 -16.49 -19.84
N ASP A 290 4.55 -15.26 -20.29
CA ASP A 290 4.84 -14.02 -19.52
C ASP A 290 3.75 -13.76 -18.48
N LEU A 291 2.51 -14.12 -18.77
CA LEU A 291 1.41 -14.08 -17.81
C LEU A 291 1.58 -15.15 -16.75
N ASP A 292 1.93 -16.37 -17.16
CA ASP A 292 2.21 -17.48 -16.26
C ASP A 292 3.39 -17.18 -15.34
N ALA A 293 4.46 -16.57 -15.82
CA ALA A 293 5.59 -16.15 -15.00
C ALA A 293 5.19 -15.11 -13.94
N ALA A 294 4.37 -14.13 -14.32
CA ALA A 294 3.86 -13.11 -13.40
C ALA A 294 2.90 -13.72 -12.37
N LEU A 295 2.01 -14.63 -12.79
CA LEU A 295 1.07 -15.33 -11.92
C LEU A 295 1.77 -16.33 -10.99
N HIS A 296 2.77 -17.07 -11.46
CA HIS A 296 3.58 -17.96 -10.62
C HIS A 296 4.46 -17.20 -9.62
N GLY A 297 4.96 -16.00 -10.01
CA GLY A 297 5.61 -15.09 -9.08
C GLY A 297 4.66 -14.65 -7.98
N LEU A 298 3.41 -14.36 -8.33
CA LEU A 298 2.34 -14.00 -7.42
C LEU A 298 2.00 -15.16 -6.48
N GLU A 299 1.83 -16.38 -6.97
CA GLU A 299 1.53 -17.57 -6.17
C GLU A 299 2.59 -17.85 -5.11
N ARG A 300 3.88 -17.74 -5.45
CA ARG A 300 4.97 -17.94 -4.47
C ARG A 300 4.99 -16.86 -3.39
N GLN A 301 4.74 -15.62 -3.73
CA GLN A 301 4.61 -14.54 -2.74
C GLN A 301 3.40 -14.74 -1.83
N ILE A 302 2.34 -15.29 -2.38
CA ILE A 302 1.17 -15.70 -1.66
C ILE A 302 1.52 -16.80 -0.64
N ASP A 303 2.31 -17.76 -0.99
CA ASP A 303 2.73 -18.86 -0.10
C ASP A 303 3.76 -18.45 0.97
N GLN A 304 4.59 -17.44 0.70
CA GLN A 304 5.63 -16.94 1.61
C GLN A 304 5.18 -15.81 2.54
N ALA A 305 4.16 -15.04 2.16
CA ALA A 305 3.70 -13.93 2.97
C ALA A 305 2.91 -14.42 4.18
N SER A 306 3.37 -14.02 5.35
CA SER A 306 2.70 -14.22 6.63
C SER A 306 1.22 -13.83 6.61
N TYR A 307 0.41 -14.49 7.41
CA TYR A 307 -0.96 -14.20 7.87
C TYR A 307 -1.97 -13.53 6.93
N GLU A 308 -1.62 -12.49 6.17
CA GLU A 308 -2.51 -11.83 5.21
C GLU A 308 -2.82 -12.69 3.99
N VAL A 309 -1.95 -13.62 3.67
CA VAL A 309 -2.03 -14.46 2.47
C VAL A 309 -2.77 -15.79 2.71
N ARG A 310 -3.03 -16.15 3.95
CA ARG A 310 -3.87 -17.31 4.25
C ARG A 310 -5.29 -17.21 3.68
N TYR A 311 -5.63 -16.08 3.05
CA TYR A 311 -6.96 -15.76 2.56
C TYR A 311 -7.07 -15.58 1.04
N LEU A 312 -5.98 -15.80 0.29
CA LEU A 312 -5.99 -15.58 -1.15
C LEU A 312 -5.53 -16.84 -1.90
N ARG A 313 -6.40 -17.41 -2.69
CA ARG A 313 -6.06 -18.33 -3.79
C ARG A 313 -6.77 -17.90 -5.06
N ILE A 314 -6.03 -17.96 -6.18
CA ILE A 314 -6.54 -17.74 -7.54
C ILE A 314 -7.40 -18.94 -7.94
#